data_4be772f17d6aecedd1df42942ac0e9eb
#
_entry.id   4be772f17d6aecedd1df42942ac0e9eb
#
_cell.length_a   1.000
_cell.length_b   1.000
_cell.length_c   1.000
_cell.angle_alpha   90.00
_cell.angle_beta   90.00
_cell.angle_gamma   90.00
#
_symmetry.space_group_name_H-M   'P 1'
#
loop_
_entity.id
_entity.type
_entity.pdbx_description
1 polymer ?
#
loop_
_entity_poly.entity_id
_entity_poly.type
_entity_poly.pdbx_seq_one_letter_code
_entity_poly.pdbx_strand_id
1 'polypeptide(L)'
;MLLKRKNINFNHFAKFCNTSALAKIFDFYSVFEGFESLDSLNFEEDVFENIEYLLLKNYLHIKDYFKLDETASYALSLLAKNNRKRFSINRKIQHFKALSTLKYLLRAGIIKLEHSKEAKRIKDKRQKLKKELRSYVIQDKIIFANHFTRFFFYFLKPNEKLILQNRYEEVLRLIKEKFELYQSFCFEQLSRELLEKKFQVSGVQSYWDKNLELDLYYKDDEISFIGEVKFKNKKICRNILNLLESKAKSLKLEPNNYIIISKNGFSKEFYKICKQDLLLLDLNDFKILLEEDK
;
A
#
# COMPACT_ATOMS: atom_id res chain seq x y z
N MET A 1 15.61 22.49 5.18
CA MET A 1 14.99 21.76 6.31
C MET A 1 14.04 20.74 5.70
N LEU A 2 14.47 19.47 5.60
CA LEU A 2 13.64 18.41 4.99
C LEU A 2 12.53 18.08 5.96
N LEU A 3 11.32 18.21 5.50
CA LEU A 3 10.08 18.07 6.26
C LEU A 3 9.99 16.70 6.93
N LYS A 4 10.07 16.67 8.25
CA LYS A 4 9.57 15.55 9.04
C LYS A 4 8.04 15.59 8.96
N ARG A 5 7.49 14.97 7.89
CA ARG A 5 6.05 14.76 7.78
C ARG A 5 5.64 13.81 8.90
N LYS A 6 4.74 14.23 9.77
CA LYS A 6 4.12 13.32 10.74
C LYS A 6 3.28 12.33 9.95
N ASN A 7 3.67 11.06 9.93
CA ASN A 7 2.73 10.01 9.57
C ASN A 7 1.62 10.05 10.62
N ILE A 8 0.42 10.22 10.17
CA ILE A 8 -0.76 10.23 11.03
C ILE A 8 -1.40 8.86 10.87
N ASN A 9 -1.50 8.09 11.95
CA ASN A 9 -2.18 6.81 11.92
C ASN A 9 -3.67 6.99 11.62
N PHE A 10 -4.34 5.91 11.24
CA PHE A 10 -5.75 5.93 10.84
C PHE A 10 -6.67 6.49 11.93
N ASN A 11 -6.45 6.14 13.20
CA ASN A 11 -7.21 6.69 14.34
C ASN A 11 -7.09 8.21 14.43
N HIS A 12 -5.86 8.72 14.40
CA HIS A 12 -5.64 10.16 14.48
C HIS A 12 -6.25 10.91 13.30
N PHE A 13 -6.15 10.37 12.08
CA PHE A 13 -6.80 10.94 10.91
C PHE A 13 -8.33 10.94 11.04
N ALA A 14 -8.91 9.86 11.54
CA ALA A 14 -10.35 9.74 11.73
C ALA A 14 -10.92 10.79 12.71
N LYS A 15 -10.11 11.28 13.67
CA LYS A 15 -10.52 12.33 14.60
C LYS A 15 -10.78 13.69 13.90
N PHE A 16 -10.19 13.92 12.73
CA PHE A 16 -10.50 15.09 11.89
C PHE A 16 -11.79 14.90 11.09
N CYS A 17 -12.24 13.66 10.88
CA CYS A 17 -13.40 13.38 10.06
C CYS A 17 -14.71 13.56 10.86
N ASN A 18 -15.61 14.43 10.41
CA ASN A 18 -16.93 14.59 11.01
C ASN A 18 -17.91 13.48 10.60
N THR A 19 -17.42 12.24 10.45
CA THR A 19 -18.21 11.09 10.04
C THR A 19 -17.74 9.83 10.71
N SER A 20 -18.66 8.90 10.99
CA SER A 20 -18.37 7.55 11.46
C SER A 20 -18.36 6.50 10.34
N ALA A 21 -18.62 6.92 9.09
CA ALA A 21 -18.66 6.03 7.94
C ALA A 21 -17.24 5.62 7.52
N LEU A 22 -16.80 4.43 7.92
CA LEU A 22 -15.45 3.91 7.66
C LEU A 22 -15.03 3.99 6.19
N ALA A 23 -15.94 3.72 5.26
CA ALA A 23 -15.64 3.82 3.83
C ALA A 23 -15.24 5.25 3.45
N LYS A 24 -15.96 6.27 3.93
CA LYS A 24 -15.66 7.67 3.68
C LYS A 24 -14.34 8.08 4.34
N ILE A 25 -14.14 7.70 5.59
CA ILE A 25 -12.86 7.94 6.30
C ILE A 25 -11.69 7.35 5.50
N PHE A 26 -11.84 6.12 5.02
CA PHE A 26 -10.81 5.44 4.24
C PHE A 26 -10.55 6.14 2.89
N ASP A 27 -11.58 6.60 2.19
CA ASP A 27 -11.42 7.34 0.94
C ASP A 27 -10.57 8.59 1.14
N PHE A 28 -10.86 9.38 2.17
CA PHE A 28 -10.08 10.57 2.51
C PHE A 28 -8.66 10.21 3.02
N TYR A 29 -8.54 9.21 3.88
CA TYR A 29 -7.25 8.75 4.40
C TYR A 29 -6.31 8.31 3.27
N SER A 30 -6.83 7.56 2.29
CA SER A 30 -6.03 7.09 1.16
C SER A 30 -5.45 8.20 0.28
N VAL A 31 -6.01 9.41 0.34
CA VAL A 31 -5.57 10.59 -0.43
C VAL A 31 -4.78 11.57 0.42
N PHE A 32 -5.31 11.90 1.61
CA PHE A 32 -4.87 13.06 2.39
C PHE A 32 -4.02 12.70 3.62
N GLU A 33 -3.77 11.42 3.93
CA GLU A 33 -2.84 11.07 5.00
C GLU A 33 -1.44 11.63 4.68
N GLY A 34 -0.94 12.50 5.56
CA GLY A 34 0.30 13.26 5.39
C GLY A 34 0.15 14.58 4.62
N PHE A 35 -1.06 15.02 4.29
CA PHE A 35 -1.35 16.38 3.81
C PHE A 35 -1.29 17.38 4.97
N GLU A 36 -0.72 18.56 4.75
CA GLU A 36 -0.49 19.53 5.85
C GLU A 36 -1.78 20.15 6.39
N SER A 37 -2.74 20.45 5.51
CA SER A 37 -3.92 21.22 5.83
C SER A 37 -5.15 20.32 5.97
N LEU A 38 -5.14 19.39 6.94
CA LEU A 38 -6.28 18.49 7.17
C LEU A 38 -7.54 19.26 7.61
N ASP A 39 -7.38 20.37 8.30
CA ASP A 39 -8.49 21.24 8.72
C ASP A 39 -9.23 21.90 7.54
N SER A 40 -8.63 21.88 6.34
CA SER A 40 -9.25 22.40 5.12
C SER A 40 -10.14 21.38 4.41
N LEU A 41 -10.18 20.13 4.89
CA LEU A 41 -10.99 19.07 4.29
C LEU A 41 -12.47 19.32 4.57
N ASN A 42 -13.28 19.30 3.52
CA ASN A 42 -14.72 19.33 3.63
C ASN A 42 -15.29 17.91 3.55
N PHE A 43 -15.64 17.37 4.71
CA PHE A 43 -16.21 16.02 4.82
C PHE A 43 -17.70 15.94 4.45
N GLU A 44 -18.38 17.04 4.19
CA GLU A 44 -19.75 17.02 3.63
C GLU A 44 -19.72 16.63 2.15
N GLU A 45 -18.69 17.04 1.44
CA GLU A 45 -18.44 16.74 0.04
C GLU A 45 -17.80 15.33 -0.14
N ASP A 46 -17.70 14.88 -1.38
CA ASP A 46 -16.96 13.67 -1.70
C ASP A 46 -15.43 13.92 -1.75
N VAL A 47 -14.66 12.85 -1.82
CA VAL A 47 -13.19 12.95 -1.86
C VAL A 47 -12.70 13.61 -3.15
N PHE A 48 -13.43 13.50 -4.27
CA PHE A 48 -13.01 14.04 -5.57
C PHE A 48 -13.21 15.56 -5.66
N GLU A 49 -14.23 16.08 -5.00
CA GLU A 49 -14.43 17.54 -4.86
C GLU A 49 -13.29 18.16 -4.05
N ASN A 50 -12.91 17.51 -2.95
CA ASN A 50 -11.74 17.91 -2.16
C ASN A 50 -10.42 17.81 -2.96
N ILE A 51 -10.24 16.76 -3.78
CA ILE A 51 -9.08 16.64 -4.68
C ILE A 51 -9.03 17.80 -5.66
N GLU A 52 -10.15 18.16 -6.28
CA GLU A 52 -10.19 19.29 -7.20
C GLU A 52 -9.81 20.59 -6.52
N TYR A 53 -10.50 20.91 -5.44
CA TYR A 53 -10.36 22.19 -4.77
C TYR A 53 -9.00 22.34 -4.09
N LEU A 54 -8.58 21.35 -3.31
CA LEU A 54 -7.36 21.45 -2.51
C LEU A 54 -6.10 21.07 -3.29
N LEU A 55 -6.18 20.11 -4.22
CA LEU A 55 -4.99 19.58 -4.86
C LEU A 55 -4.79 20.08 -6.29
N LEU A 56 -5.82 20.02 -7.15
CA LEU A 56 -5.65 20.41 -8.56
C LEU A 56 -5.50 21.92 -8.70
N LYS A 57 -6.37 22.70 -8.05
CA LYS A 57 -6.32 24.18 -8.09
C LYS A 57 -5.07 24.75 -7.41
N ASN A 58 -4.47 24.02 -6.47
CA ASN A 58 -3.26 24.44 -5.74
C ASN A 58 -2.00 23.68 -6.18
N TYR A 59 -2.03 23.05 -7.36
CA TYR A 59 -0.97 22.14 -7.82
C TYR A 59 0.43 22.73 -7.75
N LEU A 60 0.65 23.96 -8.21
CA LEU A 60 1.98 24.59 -8.23
C LEU A 60 2.53 24.74 -6.82
N HIS A 61 1.72 25.20 -5.88
CA HIS A 61 2.13 25.34 -4.48
C HIS A 61 2.53 23.98 -3.88
N ILE A 62 1.72 22.92 -4.14
CA ILE A 62 2.01 21.58 -3.67
C ILE A 62 3.26 21.01 -4.33
N LYS A 63 3.46 21.24 -5.62
CA LYS A 63 4.67 20.81 -6.34
C LYS A 63 5.92 21.42 -5.73
N ASP A 64 5.90 22.72 -5.46
CA ASP A 64 7.04 23.45 -4.88
C ASP A 64 7.38 22.98 -3.46
N TYR A 65 6.39 22.47 -2.74
CA TYR A 65 6.59 21.87 -1.43
C TYR A 65 7.54 20.65 -1.46
N PHE A 66 7.54 19.85 -2.54
CA PHE A 66 8.40 18.67 -2.63
C PHE A 66 9.89 19.00 -2.86
N LYS A 67 10.22 20.12 -3.50
CA LYS A 67 11.61 20.56 -3.80
C LYS A 67 12.48 19.45 -4.39
N LEU A 68 11.93 18.67 -5.31
CA LEU A 68 12.61 17.55 -5.95
C LEU A 68 13.04 17.90 -7.38
N ASP A 69 14.19 17.38 -7.79
CA ASP A 69 14.58 17.42 -9.20
C ASP A 69 13.68 16.53 -10.07
N GLU A 70 13.72 16.71 -11.37
CA GLU A 70 12.91 15.97 -12.34
C GLU A 70 13.21 14.46 -12.30
N THR A 71 14.44 14.04 -11.99
CA THR A 71 14.79 12.61 -11.90
C THR A 71 14.15 11.95 -10.69
N ALA A 72 14.20 12.62 -9.53
CA ALA A 72 13.57 12.13 -8.31
C ALA A 72 12.04 12.10 -8.46
N SER A 73 11.45 13.14 -9.04
CA SER A 73 10.03 13.23 -9.34
C SER A 73 9.57 12.11 -10.29
N TYR A 74 10.36 11.84 -11.33
CA TYR A 74 10.08 10.76 -12.28
C TYR A 74 10.22 9.37 -11.62
N ALA A 75 11.27 9.18 -10.83
CA ALA A 75 11.45 7.93 -10.07
C ALA A 75 10.28 7.65 -9.14
N LEU A 76 9.80 8.66 -8.40
CA LEU A 76 8.61 8.53 -7.54
C LEU A 76 7.35 8.20 -8.34
N SER A 77 7.15 8.82 -9.50
CA SER A 77 5.99 8.51 -10.38
C SER A 77 6.02 7.07 -10.91
N LEU A 78 7.21 6.49 -11.11
CA LEU A 78 7.35 5.07 -11.46
C LEU A 78 7.05 4.15 -10.26
N LEU A 79 7.56 4.51 -9.08
CA LEU A 79 7.42 3.73 -7.85
C LEU A 79 6.01 3.83 -7.22
N ALA A 80 5.29 4.91 -7.46
CA ALA A 80 3.93 5.09 -6.96
C ALA A 80 2.96 4.05 -7.52
N LYS A 81 3.26 3.47 -8.69
CA LYS A 81 2.49 2.39 -9.33
C LYS A 81 2.68 1.06 -8.59
N ASN A 82 1.96 0.03 -9.00
CA ASN A 82 1.90 -1.24 -8.26
C ASN A 82 3.22 -2.02 -8.22
N ASN A 83 4.13 -1.84 -9.19
CA ASN A 83 5.43 -2.50 -9.15
C ASN A 83 6.42 -1.68 -8.29
N ARG A 84 6.41 -1.95 -6.98
CA ARG A 84 7.21 -1.26 -5.96
C ARG A 84 8.62 -1.83 -5.78
N LYS A 85 9.04 -2.80 -6.61
CA LYS A 85 10.37 -3.42 -6.50
C LYS A 85 11.48 -2.39 -6.75
N ARG A 86 12.48 -2.38 -5.88
CA ARG A 86 13.57 -1.39 -5.85
C ARG A 86 14.22 -1.14 -7.21
N PHE A 87 14.47 -2.19 -7.99
CA PHE A 87 15.15 -2.05 -9.28
C PHE A 87 14.18 -1.87 -10.47
N SER A 88 12.89 -1.71 -10.23
CA SER A 88 11.91 -1.49 -11.31
C SER A 88 12.18 -0.20 -12.10
N ILE A 89 12.73 0.82 -11.44
CA ILE A 89 13.06 2.10 -12.06
C ILE A 89 14.28 2.03 -13.00
N ASN A 90 15.16 1.04 -12.86
CA ASN A 90 16.36 0.87 -13.69
C ASN A 90 16.03 0.64 -15.18
N ARG A 91 14.77 0.26 -15.49
CA ARG A 91 14.31 0.12 -16.89
C ARG A 91 14.11 1.47 -17.59
N LYS A 92 14.03 2.57 -16.82
CA LYS A 92 13.71 3.92 -17.31
C LYS A 92 14.73 4.97 -16.91
N ILE A 93 15.52 4.70 -15.87
CA ILE A 93 16.56 5.59 -15.35
C ILE A 93 17.87 4.80 -15.33
N GLN A 94 18.94 5.41 -15.80
CA GLN A 94 20.29 4.81 -15.78
C GLN A 94 20.64 4.32 -14.36
N HIS A 95 21.23 3.13 -14.26
CA HIS A 95 21.43 2.38 -13.02
C HIS A 95 22.06 3.21 -11.86
N PHE A 96 23.18 3.88 -12.11
CA PHE A 96 23.87 4.66 -11.07
C PHE A 96 23.04 5.87 -10.64
N LYS A 97 22.39 6.54 -11.59
CA LYS A 97 21.48 7.66 -11.32
C LYS A 97 20.25 7.19 -10.52
N ALA A 98 19.68 6.05 -10.86
CA ALA A 98 18.58 5.44 -10.11
C ALA A 98 18.99 5.10 -8.67
N LEU A 99 20.20 4.53 -8.48
CA LEU A 99 20.71 4.17 -7.17
C LEU A 99 20.94 5.40 -6.28
N SER A 100 21.56 6.46 -6.82
CA SER A 100 21.78 7.72 -6.09
C SER A 100 20.46 8.40 -5.73
N THR A 101 19.50 8.43 -6.66
CA THR A 101 18.16 8.98 -6.43
C THR A 101 17.44 8.22 -5.32
N LEU A 102 17.45 6.88 -5.34
CA LEU A 102 16.82 6.09 -4.27
C LEU A 102 17.47 6.34 -2.90
N LYS A 103 18.81 6.43 -2.84
CA LYS A 103 19.51 6.76 -1.60
C LYS A 103 19.09 8.14 -1.07
N TYR A 104 18.97 9.12 -1.96
CA TYR A 104 18.51 10.45 -1.60
C TYR A 104 17.08 10.41 -1.04
N LEU A 105 16.13 9.78 -1.74
CA LEU A 105 14.74 9.70 -1.34
C LEU A 105 14.53 8.96 0.01
N LEU A 106 15.34 7.92 0.26
CA LEU A 106 15.37 7.20 1.55
C LEU A 106 15.89 8.10 2.68
N ARG A 107 16.99 8.81 2.45
CA ARG A 107 17.56 9.76 3.45
C ARG A 107 16.61 10.91 3.73
N ALA A 108 15.90 11.37 2.72
CA ALA A 108 14.88 12.42 2.83
C ALA A 108 13.60 11.94 3.55
N GLY A 109 13.47 10.64 3.82
CA GLY A 109 12.28 10.07 4.47
C GLY A 109 11.01 10.10 3.62
N ILE A 110 11.15 10.29 2.29
CA ILE A 110 10.02 10.30 1.35
C ILE A 110 9.53 8.89 1.06
N ILE A 111 10.46 7.94 1.06
CA ILE A 111 10.20 6.52 0.88
C ILE A 111 10.89 5.70 1.97
N LYS A 112 10.39 4.48 2.17
CA LYS A 112 10.95 3.47 3.10
C LYS A 112 11.19 2.16 2.34
N LEU A 113 12.03 1.27 2.88
CA LEU A 113 12.19 -0.09 2.39
C LEU A 113 11.33 -1.05 3.19
N GLU A 114 10.58 -1.87 2.49
CA GLU A 114 10.00 -3.11 3.01
C GLU A 114 10.94 -4.25 2.60
N HIS A 115 11.62 -4.82 3.59
CA HIS A 115 12.64 -5.85 3.36
C HIS A 115 11.99 -7.20 3.03
N SER A 116 12.52 -7.87 2.00
CA SER A 116 12.07 -9.22 1.65
C SER A 116 12.37 -10.19 2.79
N LYS A 117 11.39 -11.05 3.09
CA LYS A 117 11.54 -12.19 4.02
C LYS A 117 11.96 -13.47 3.29
N GLU A 118 12.21 -13.42 1.99
CA GLU A 118 12.75 -14.57 1.26
C GLU A 118 14.11 -14.97 1.83
N ALA A 119 14.24 -16.23 2.21
CA ALA A 119 15.49 -16.76 2.75
C ALA A 119 16.62 -16.63 1.73
N LYS A 120 17.74 -16.05 2.16
CA LYS A 120 18.95 -16.00 1.32
C LYS A 120 19.42 -17.42 1.03
N ARG A 121 19.59 -17.72 -0.24
CA ARG A 121 20.11 -19.02 -0.66
C ARG A 121 21.57 -19.16 -0.24
N ILE A 122 21.85 -20.18 0.56
CA ILE A 122 23.21 -20.59 0.85
C ILE A 122 23.75 -21.27 -0.41
N LYS A 123 24.75 -20.67 -1.01
CA LYS A 123 25.46 -21.24 -2.17
C LYS A 123 26.61 -22.08 -1.64
N ASP A 124 26.56 -23.36 -1.90
CA ASP A 124 27.78 -24.15 -1.83
C ASP A 124 28.70 -23.76 -3.01
N LYS A 125 29.99 -23.55 -2.80
CA LYS A 125 30.94 -23.05 -3.82
C LYS A 125 30.93 -23.90 -5.11
N ARG A 126 30.51 -25.15 -5.02
CA ARG A 126 30.45 -26.11 -6.15
C ARG A 126 29.06 -26.27 -6.78
N GLN A 127 28.01 -25.67 -6.20
CA GLN A 127 26.64 -25.89 -6.65
C GLN A 127 26.27 -24.98 -7.80
N LYS A 128 25.97 -25.58 -8.97
CA LYS A 128 25.41 -24.88 -10.14
C LYS A 128 23.93 -24.57 -9.89
N LEU A 129 23.58 -23.31 -9.73
CA LEU A 129 22.17 -22.88 -9.66
C LEU A 129 21.45 -23.20 -10.97
N LYS A 130 20.17 -23.59 -10.89
CA LYS A 130 19.28 -23.71 -12.06
C LYS A 130 19.33 -22.39 -12.87
N LYS A 131 19.28 -22.49 -14.21
CA LYS A 131 19.42 -21.34 -15.13
C LYS A 131 18.51 -20.17 -14.75
N GLU A 132 17.27 -20.47 -14.39
CA GLU A 132 16.25 -19.50 -13.98
C GLU A 132 16.59 -18.73 -12.69
N LEU A 133 17.44 -19.28 -11.85
CA LEU A 133 17.80 -18.72 -10.55
C LEU A 133 19.12 -17.94 -10.58
N ARG A 134 19.87 -18.02 -11.67
CA ARG A 134 21.19 -17.35 -11.77
C ARG A 134 21.09 -15.84 -11.83
N SER A 135 20.05 -15.34 -12.50
CA SER A 135 19.78 -13.90 -12.67
C SER A 135 18.80 -13.33 -11.65
N TYR A 136 18.23 -14.18 -10.78
CA TYR A 136 17.26 -13.71 -9.79
C TYR A 136 17.97 -13.07 -8.61
N VAL A 137 17.57 -11.86 -8.31
CA VAL A 137 18.05 -11.09 -7.15
C VAL A 137 16.86 -10.80 -6.25
N ILE A 138 16.99 -11.15 -4.97
CA ILE A 138 16.00 -10.76 -3.95
C ILE A 138 15.96 -9.23 -3.89
N GLN A 139 14.78 -8.67 -4.03
CA GLN A 139 14.60 -7.23 -4.05
C GLN A 139 13.68 -6.78 -2.93
N ASP A 140 14.07 -5.75 -2.22
CA ASP A 140 13.18 -5.00 -1.35
C ASP A 140 12.14 -4.25 -2.16
N LYS A 141 10.99 -3.99 -1.54
CA LYS A 141 9.95 -3.11 -2.08
C LYS A 141 10.06 -1.71 -1.49
N ILE A 142 9.59 -0.74 -2.23
CA ILE A 142 9.52 0.65 -1.81
C ILE A 142 8.10 0.92 -1.28
N ILE A 143 8.03 1.57 -0.13
CA ILE A 143 6.81 2.11 0.46
C ILE A 143 6.97 3.63 0.56
N PHE A 144 5.94 4.38 0.21
CA PHE A 144 5.90 5.83 0.44
C PHE A 144 5.73 6.14 1.92
N ALA A 145 6.27 7.25 2.37
CA ALA A 145 6.18 7.66 3.76
C ALA A 145 4.73 7.93 4.19
N ASN A 146 3.89 8.41 3.26
CA ASN A 146 2.47 8.66 3.47
C ASN A 146 1.69 8.51 2.15
N HIS A 147 0.36 8.38 2.27
CA HIS A 147 -0.54 8.20 1.14
C HIS A 147 -0.63 9.44 0.25
N PHE A 148 -0.60 10.64 0.84
CA PHE A 148 -0.63 11.89 0.07
C PHE A 148 0.55 11.99 -0.91
N THR A 149 1.76 11.69 -0.45
CA THR A 149 2.95 11.67 -1.32
C THR A 149 2.77 10.66 -2.45
N ARG A 150 2.27 9.45 -2.14
CA ARG A 150 2.00 8.45 -3.17
C ARG A 150 0.92 8.90 -4.14
N PHE A 151 -0.18 9.51 -3.66
CA PHE A 151 -1.26 10.05 -4.49
C PHE A 151 -0.75 11.10 -5.46
N PHE A 152 0.06 12.05 -4.98
CA PHE A 152 0.65 13.11 -5.80
C PHE A 152 1.47 12.53 -6.97
N PHE A 153 2.37 11.58 -6.70
CA PHE A 153 3.22 10.98 -7.75
C PHE A 153 2.51 9.90 -8.58
N TYR A 154 1.39 9.37 -8.11
CA TYR A 154 0.58 8.43 -8.88
C TYR A 154 -0.32 9.14 -9.90
N PHE A 155 -0.96 10.24 -9.49
CA PHE A 155 -2.00 10.92 -10.28
C PHE A 155 -1.62 12.33 -10.71
N LEU A 156 -1.13 13.18 -9.82
CA LEU A 156 -0.99 14.60 -10.10
C LEU A 156 0.24 14.89 -10.96
N LYS A 157 1.43 14.48 -10.53
CA LYS A 157 2.67 14.73 -11.29
C LYS A 157 2.63 14.16 -12.72
N PRO A 158 2.13 12.94 -13.00
CA PRO A 158 2.02 12.45 -14.37
C PRO A 158 1.05 13.23 -15.26
N ASN A 159 0.06 13.90 -14.67
CA ASN A 159 -0.96 14.70 -15.37
C ASN A 159 -0.71 16.21 -15.25
N GLU A 160 0.48 16.64 -14.88
CA GLU A 160 0.87 18.05 -14.68
C GLU A 160 0.46 18.94 -15.85
N LYS A 161 0.64 18.50 -17.10
CA LYS A 161 0.28 19.29 -18.30
C LYS A 161 -1.22 19.60 -18.34
N LEU A 162 -2.07 18.64 -18.04
CA LEU A 162 -3.51 18.84 -18.00
C LEU A 162 -3.93 19.78 -16.86
N ILE A 163 -3.30 19.61 -15.69
CA ILE A 163 -3.57 20.45 -14.52
C ILE A 163 -3.22 21.92 -14.81
N LEU A 164 -2.04 22.17 -15.39
CA LEU A 164 -1.60 23.52 -15.77
C LEU A 164 -2.45 24.17 -16.86
N GLN A 165 -3.18 23.37 -17.63
CA GLN A 165 -4.17 23.82 -18.63
C GLN A 165 -5.59 23.98 -18.02
N ASN A 166 -5.75 23.84 -16.70
CA ASN A 166 -7.03 23.86 -15.99
C ASN A 166 -8.05 22.80 -16.47
N ARG A 167 -7.56 21.68 -17.06
CA ARG A 167 -8.40 20.55 -17.54
C ARG A 167 -8.69 19.60 -16.37
N TYR A 168 -9.24 20.12 -15.28
CA TYR A 168 -9.44 19.40 -14.03
C TYR A 168 -10.42 18.22 -14.17
N GLU A 169 -11.50 18.39 -14.91
CA GLU A 169 -12.48 17.30 -15.16
C GLU A 169 -11.84 16.06 -15.80
N GLU A 170 -10.91 16.26 -16.74
CA GLU A 170 -10.21 15.14 -17.37
C GLU A 170 -9.29 14.43 -16.38
N VAL A 171 -8.59 15.19 -15.54
CA VAL A 171 -7.73 14.62 -14.51
C VAL A 171 -8.56 13.86 -13.49
N LEU A 172 -9.70 14.40 -13.05
CA LEU A 172 -10.62 13.73 -12.12
C LEU A 172 -11.18 12.44 -12.73
N ARG A 173 -11.52 12.42 -14.01
CA ARG A 173 -11.94 11.21 -14.71
C ARG A 173 -10.86 10.14 -14.67
N LEU A 174 -9.59 10.49 -14.97
CA LEU A 174 -8.44 9.57 -14.89
C LEU A 174 -8.18 9.06 -13.47
N ILE A 175 -8.42 9.91 -12.46
CA ILE A 175 -8.34 9.51 -11.06
C ILE A 175 -9.45 8.50 -10.74
N LYS A 176 -10.72 8.82 -11.04
CA LYS A 176 -11.88 7.96 -10.77
C LYS A 176 -11.74 6.58 -11.41
N GLU A 177 -11.27 6.49 -12.65
CA GLU A 177 -11.03 5.22 -13.35
C GLU A 177 -10.04 4.30 -12.66
N LYS A 178 -9.04 4.84 -11.96
CA LYS A 178 -7.96 4.06 -11.31
C LYS A 178 -8.00 4.11 -9.80
N PHE A 179 -8.99 4.75 -9.21
CA PHE A 179 -9.03 5.01 -7.77
C PHE A 179 -9.13 3.71 -6.95
N GLU A 180 -9.99 2.78 -7.35
CA GLU A 180 -10.10 1.47 -6.68
C GLU A 180 -8.76 0.71 -6.71
N LEU A 181 -8.07 0.72 -7.86
CA LEU A 181 -6.76 0.09 -7.99
C LEU A 181 -5.69 0.78 -7.12
N TYR A 182 -5.73 2.11 -7.05
CA TYR A 182 -4.84 2.88 -6.18
C TYR A 182 -5.10 2.56 -4.71
N GLN A 183 -6.36 2.56 -4.29
CA GLN A 183 -6.78 2.29 -2.92
C GLN A 183 -6.50 0.86 -2.46
N SER A 184 -6.43 -0.11 -3.38
CA SER A 184 -6.15 -1.50 -3.02
C SER A 184 -4.86 -1.66 -2.21
N PHE A 185 -3.82 -0.91 -2.55
CA PHE A 185 -2.57 -0.92 -1.78
C PHE A 185 -2.68 -0.17 -0.44
N CYS A 186 -3.42 0.94 -0.39
CA CYS A 186 -3.67 1.64 0.88
C CYS A 186 -4.45 0.73 1.85
N PHE A 187 -5.43 -0.02 1.33
CA PHE A 187 -6.20 -0.99 2.11
C PHE A 187 -5.35 -2.16 2.60
N GLU A 188 -4.42 -2.65 1.77
CA GLU A 188 -3.44 -3.67 2.18
C GLU A 188 -2.58 -3.17 3.36
N GLN A 189 -2.08 -1.92 3.31
CA GLN A 189 -1.31 -1.35 4.41
C GLN A 189 -2.15 -1.20 5.68
N LEU A 190 -3.37 -0.68 5.56
CA LEU A 190 -4.29 -0.54 6.69
C LEU A 190 -4.69 -1.90 7.27
N SER A 191 -4.80 -2.94 6.43
CA SER A 191 -5.05 -4.33 6.87
C SER A 191 -3.91 -4.87 7.74
N ARG A 192 -2.67 -4.45 7.50
CA ARG A 192 -1.53 -4.84 8.35
C ARG A 192 -1.64 -4.19 9.72
N GLU A 193 -1.98 -2.89 9.79
CA GLU A 193 -2.22 -2.18 11.04
C GLU A 193 -3.37 -2.82 11.83
N LEU A 194 -4.45 -3.23 11.14
CA LEU A 194 -5.57 -3.98 11.74
C LEU A 194 -5.10 -5.26 12.43
N LEU A 195 -4.27 -6.06 11.74
CA LEU A 195 -3.78 -7.32 12.30
C LEU A 195 -2.77 -7.10 13.42
N GLU A 196 -1.91 -6.10 13.32
CA GLU A 196 -0.99 -5.73 14.40
C GLU A 196 -1.76 -5.38 15.67
N LYS A 197 -2.81 -4.58 15.56
CA LYS A 197 -3.65 -4.23 16.70
C LYS A 197 -4.48 -5.43 17.22
N LYS A 198 -5.07 -6.21 16.31
CA LYS A 198 -5.92 -7.36 16.66
C LYS A 198 -5.15 -8.48 17.38
N PHE A 199 -3.94 -8.77 16.93
CA PHE A 199 -3.10 -9.83 17.49
C PHE A 199 -2.06 -9.31 18.49
N GLN A 200 -2.00 -8.00 18.73
CA GLN A 200 -1.03 -7.34 19.61
C GLN A 200 0.43 -7.66 19.22
N VAL A 201 0.69 -7.66 17.93
CA VAL A 201 2.01 -7.92 17.34
C VAL A 201 2.49 -6.70 16.54
N SER A 202 3.74 -6.71 16.12
CA SER A 202 4.31 -5.68 15.25
C SER A 202 5.13 -6.29 14.12
N GLY A 203 5.16 -5.61 12.97
CA GLY A 203 5.94 -6.05 11.82
C GLY A 203 5.20 -6.98 10.87
N VAL A 204 3.87 -6.91 10.84
CA VAL A 204 3.06 -7.53 9.78
C VAL A 204 3.43 -6.90 8.44
N GLN A 205 3.79 -7.70 7.46
CA GLN A 205 4.22 -7.23 6.15
C GLN A 205 3.79 -8.17 5.03
N SER A 206 4.07 -7.83 3.77
CA SER A 206 3.93 -8.80 2.68
C SER A 206 5.12 -9.79 2.66
N TYR A 207 4.87 -10.98 2.14
CA TYR A 207 5.91 -11.91 1.74
C TYR A 207 5.93 -12.01 0.22
N TRP A 208 7.11 -12.04 -0.37
CA TRP A 208 7.25 -12.29 -1.81
C TRP A 208 8.55 -13.01 -2.10
N ASP A 209 8.49 -13.85 -3.09
CA ASP A 209 9.64 -14.46 -3.71
C ASP A 209 9.62 -14.22 -5.24
N LYS A 210 10.33 -15.07 -6.00
CA LYS A 210 10.35 -14.99 -7.45
C LYS A 210 8.98 -15.28 -8.07
N ASN A 211 8.17 -16.17 -7.47
CA ASN A 211 7.03 -16.81 -8.10
C ASN A 211 5.68 -16.40 -7.52
N LEU A 212 5.66 -15.99 -6.24
CA LEU A 212 4.43 -15.69 -5.53
C LEU A 212 4.58 -14.52 -4.55
N GLU A 213 3.45 -13.99 -4.15
CA GLU A 213 3.33 -12.94 -3.15
C GLU A 213 2.14 -13.25 -2.22
N LEU A 214 2.32 -12.98 -0.93
CA LEU A 214 1.28 -12.94 0.10
C LEU A 214 1.11 -11.48 0.53
N ASP A 215 -0.11 -11.00 0.58
CA ASP A 215 -0.40 -9.61 0.98
C ASP A 215 -0.10 -9.40 2.47
N LEU A 216 -0.37 -10.43 3.29
CA LEU A 216 -0.18 -10.45 4.73
C LEU A 216 0.68 -11.64 5.14
N TYR A 217 1.71 -11.39 5.91
CA TYR A 217 2.61 -12.40 6.45
C TYR A 217 3.14 -11.95 7.82
N TYR A 218 3.03 -12.84 8.79
CA TYR A 218 3.64 -12.70 10.10
C TYR A 218 4.05 -14.07 10.64
N LYS A 219 5.16 -14.13 11.31
CA LYS A 219 5.63 -15.33 12.03
C LYS A 219 6.61 -14.94 13.12
N ASP A 220 6.32 -15.38 14.33
CA ASP A 220 7.25 -15.45 15.47
C ASP A 220 7.22 -16.86 16.10
N ASP A 221 7.63 -16.99 17.34
CA ASP A 221 7.71 -18.28 18.04
C ASP A 221 6.33 -18.76 18.56
N GLU A 222 5.36 -17.87 18.73
CA GLU A 222 4.05 -18.17 19.32
C GLU A 222 2.94 -18.20 18.27
N ILE A 223 2.98 -17.25 17.32
CA ILE A 223 1.91 -17.07 16.34
C ILE A 223 2.45 -16.91 14.92
N SER A 224 1.72 -17.47 13.98
CA SER A 224 2.00 -17.27 12.57
C SER A 224 0.69 -17.17 11.78
N PHE A 225 0.67 -16.25 10.82
CA PHE A 225 -0.45 -16.15 9.90
C PHE A 225 -0.01 -15.70 8.51
N ILE A 226 -0.81 -16.10 7.53
CA ILE A 226 -0.72 -15.61 6.15
C ILE A 226 -2.08 -15.14 5.68
N GLY A 227 -2.10 -14.20 4.73
CA GLY A 227 -3.40 -13.71 4.26
C GLY A 227 -3.38 -13.05 2.90
N GLU A 228 -4.60 -12.85 2.40
CA GLU A 228 -4.93 -12.13 1.17
C GLU A 228 -5.88 -10.98 1.47
N VAL A 229 -5.65 -9.85 0.82
CA VAL A 229 -6.48 -8.65 0.93
C VAL A 229 -7.15 -8.37 -0.41
N LYS A 230 -8.45 -8.12 -0.40
CA LYS A 230 -9.22 -7.86 -1.63
C LYS A 230 -10.07 -6.58 -1.49
N PHE A 231 -9.61 -5.54 -2.14
CA PHE A 231 -10.32 -4.27 -2.25
C PHE A 231 -11.13 -4.24 -3.55
N LYS A 232 -12.32 -4.81 -3.53
CA LYS A 232 -13.22 -4.91 -4.69
C LYS A 232 -14.65 -4.58 -4.29
N ASN A 233 -15.40 -3.97 -5.21
CA ASN A 233 -16.82 -3.66 -5.02
C ASN A 233 -17.76 -4.88 -5.19
N LYS A 234 -17.26 -6.09 -4.96
CA LYS A 234 -18.02 -7.33 -4.98
C LYS A 234 -17.56 -8.28 -3.86
N LYS A 235 -18.47 -9.12 -3.39
CA LYS A 235 -18.15 -10.21 -2.45
C LYS A 235 -17.13 -11.15 -3.06
N ILE A 236 -16.18 -11.63 -2.26
CA ILE A 236 -15.20 -12.60 -2.70
C ILE A 236 -15.70 -14.03 -2.51
N CYS A 237 -15.22 -14.92 -3.37
CA CYS A 237 -15.60 -16.34 -3.36
C CYS A 237 -14.48 -17.20 -2.78
N ARG A 238 -14.80 -18.49 -2.51
CA ARG A 238 -13.90 -19.49 -1.91
C ARG A 238 -12.58 -19.66 -2.67
N ASN A 239 -12.53 -19.36 -3.96
CA ASN A 239 -11.29 -19.50 -4.76
C ASN A 239 -10.11 -18.73 -4.18
N ILE A 240 -10.34 -17.63 -3.44
CA ILE A 240 -9.28 -16.87 -2.76
C ILE A 240 -8.63 -17.71 -1.65
N LEU A 241 -9.43 -18.45 -0.87
CA LEU A 241 -8.90 -19.37 0.14
C LEU A 241 -8.09 -20.51 -0.50
N ASN A 242 -8.63 -21.13 -1.55
CA ASN A 242 -7.92 -22.20 -2.26
C ASN A 242 -6.56 -21.72 -2.81
N LEU A 243 -6.52 -20.48 -3.32
CA LEU A 243 -5.28 -19.87 -3.79
C LEU A 243 -4.29 -19.63 -2.64
N LEU A 244 -4.76 -19.10 -1.50
CA LEU A 244 -3.94 -18.85 -0.31
C LEU A 244 -3.36 -20.17 0.24
N GLU A 245 -4.16 -21.23 0.33
CA GLU A 245 -3.71 -22.56 0.75
C GLU A 245 -2.67 -23.15 -0.22
N SER A 246 -2.87 -22.96 -1.54
CA SER A 246 -1.90 -23.37 -2.56
C SER A 246 -0.57 -22.63 -2.40
N LYS A 247 -0.60 -21.33 -2.11
CA LYS A 247 0.61 -20.54 -1.82
C LYS A 247 1.32 -21.06 -0.57
N ALA A 248 0.57 -21.34 0.53
CA ALA A 248 1.14 -21.91 1.75
C ALA A 248 1.88 -23.23 1.49
N LYS A 249 1.24 -24.16 0.75
CA LYS A 249 1.86 -25.43 0.35
C LYS A 249 3.13 -25.23 -0.48
N SER A 250 3.12 -24.30 -1.43
CA SER A 250 4.27 -23.98 -2.28
C SER A 250 5.46 -23.43 -1.47
N LEU A 251 5.19 -22.69 -0.42
CA LEU A 251 6.18 -22.13 0.51
C LEU A 251 6.55 -23.08 1.65
N LYS A 252 5.87 -24.23 1.78
CA LYS A 252 5.99 -25.16 2.91
C LYS A 252 5.73 -24.46 4.25
N LEU A 253 4.71 -23.59 4.28
CA LEU A 253 4.27 -22.89 5.48
C LEU A 253 3.08 -23.61 6.09
N GLU A 254 3.10 -23.74 7.42
CA GLU A 254 2.01 -24.24 8.25
C GLU A 254 1.62 -23.14 9.21
N PRO A 255 0.83 -22.14 8.77
CA PRO A 255 0.44 -21.01 9.60
C PRO A 255 -0.64 -21.43 10.62
N ASN A 256 -0.63 -20.80 11.80
CA ASN A 256 -1.72 -20.97 12.78
C ASN A 256 -3.05 -20.43 12.26
N ASN A 257 -3.00 -19.36 11.44
CA ASN A 257 -4.21 -18.76 10.88
C ASN A 257 -4.06 -18.42 9.40
N TYR A 258 -5.11 -18.67 8.64
CA TYR A 258 -5.35 -18.14 7.32
C TYR A 258 -6.27 -16.92 7.42
N ILE A 259 -5.89 -15.79 6.86
CA ILE A 259 -6.64 -14.54 7.00
C ILE A 259 -7.06 -14.04 5.62
N ILE A 260 -8.34 -13.73 5.47
CA ILE A 260 -8.83 -13.10 4.25
C ILE A 260 -9.56 -11.83 4.62
N ILE A 261 -9.12 -10.71 4.07
CA ILE A 261 -9.72 -9.39 4.29
C ILE A 261 -10.38 -8.92 3.00
N SER A 262 -11.66 -8.54 3.08
CA SER A 262 -12.44 -8.09 1.93
C SER A 262 -13.21 -6.81 2.22
N LYS A 263 -13.10 -5.79 1.34
CA LYS A 263 -13.90 -4.56 1.45
C LYS A 263 -15.40 -4.84 1.54
N ASN A 264 -15.92 -5.74 0.70
CA ASN A 264 -17.36 -6.00 0.54
C ASN A 264 -17.78 -7.38 1.06
N GLY A 265 -16.98 -7.97 1.95
CA GLY A 265 -17.30 -9.24 2.61
C GLY A 265 -17.25 -10.45 1.67
N PHE A 266 -18.01 -11.49 2.00
CA PHE A 266 -17.82 -12.85 1.54
C PHE A 266 -19.08 -13.43 0.91
N SER A 267 -18.91 -14.37 -0.03
CA SER A 267 -20.00 -15.15 -0.60
C SER A 267 -20.54 -16.16 0.41
N LYS A 268 -21.76 -16.65 0.18
CA LYS A 268 -22.43 -17.64 1.06
C LYS A 268 -21.63 -18.94 1.24
N GLU A 269 -20.72 -19.25 0.33
CA GLU A 269 -19.86 -20.43 0.39
C GLU A 269 -18.93 -20.43 1.61
N PHE A 270 -18.51 -19.26 2.08
CA PHE A 270 -17.63 -19.14 3.25
C PHE A 270 -18.35 -19.53 4.55
N TYR A 271 -19.65 -19.31 4.67
CA TYR A 271 -20.43 -19.69 5.87
C TYR A 271 -20.57 -21.21 6.06
N LYS A 272 -20.23 -21.99 5.02
CA LYS A 272 -20.24 -23.46 5.08
C LYS A 272 -18.86 -24.06 5.41
N ILE A 273 -17.85 -23.22 5.57
CA ILE A 273 -16.48 -23.66 5.85
C ILE A 273 -16.29 -23.70 7.36
N CYS A 274 -16.32 -24.91 7.93
CA CYS A 274 -15.96 -25.15 9.34
C CYS A 274 -14.43 -25.32 9.46
N LYS A 275 -13.68 -24.21 9.39
CA LYS A 275 -12.22 -24.22 9.52
C LYS A 275 -11.82 -23.27 10.67
N GLN A 276 -11.34 -23.85 11.78
CA GLN A 276 -11.03 -23.09 13.00
C GLN A 276 -9.88 -22.09 12.82
N ASP A 277 -8.96 -22.38 11.89
CA ASP A 277 -7.80 -21.57 11.57
C ASP A 277 -8.06 -20.52 10.45
N LEU A 278 -9.34 -20.31 10.04
CA LEU A 278 -9.73 -19.32 9.04
C LEU A 278 -10.37 -18.08 9.69
N LEU A 279 -9.71 -16.93 9.52
CA LEU A 279 -10.25 -15.65 9.96
C LEU A 279 -10.71 -14.83 8.73
N LEU A 280 -11.97 -14.44 8.74
CA LEU A 280 -12.59 -13.59 7.71
C LEU A 280 -12.88 -12.22 8.30
N LEU A 281 -12.31 -11.17 7.70
CA LEU A 281 -12.47 -9.80 8.15
C LEU A 281 -13.02 -8.93 7.00
N ASP A 282 -13.92 -8.02 7.32
CA ASP A 282 -14.44 -7.04 6.36
C ASP A 282 -14.18 -5.60 6.83
N LEU A 283 -14.72 -4.62 6.11
CA LEU A 283 -14.50 -3.21 6.42
C LEU A 283 -14.99 -2.83 7.84
N ASN A 284 -15.97 -3.53 8.40
CA ASN A 284 -16.47 -3.23 9.74
C ASN A 284 -15.46 -3.59 10.84
N ASP A 285 -14.62 -4.59 10.60
CA ASP A 285 -13.57 -5.00 11.55
C ASP A 285 -12.52 -3.91 11.77
N PHE A 286 -12.38 -2.98 10.81
CA PHE A 286 -11.46 -1.84 10.94
C PHE A 286 -11.87 -0.81 12.00
N LYS A 287 -13.07 -0.93 12.59
CA LYS A 287 -13.47 -0.12 13.75
C LYS A 287 -12.49 -0.24 14.91
N ILE A 288 -11.87 -1.41 15.08
CA ILE A 288 -10.84 -1.61 16.11
C ILE A 288 -9.69 -0.60 16.01
N LEU A 289 -9.38 -0.13 14.80
CA LEU A 289 -8.36 0.90 14.59
C LEU A 289 -8.75 2.28 15.14
N LEU A 290 -10.05 2.52 15.36
CA LEU A 290 -10.56 3.77 15.92
C LEU A 290 -10.58 3.79 17.45
N GLU A 291 -10.39 2.63 18.08
CA GLU A 291 -10.30 2.50 19.53
C GLU A 291 -8.95 3.02 20.03
N GLU A 292 -8.94 3.69 21.17
CA GLU A 292 -7.70 4.11 21.82
C GLU A 292 -6.91 2.91 22.34
N ASP A 293 -5.60 2.96 22.24
CA ASP A 293 -4.74 1.95 22.83
C ASP A 293 -4.87 2.07 24.37
N LYS A 294 -5.25 0.97 25.00
CA LYS A 294 -5.41 0.88 26.46
C LYS A 294 -4.07 0.86 27.15
#